data_751c907add3f92b397bbafaca5b3e5a4
#
_entry.id   751c907add3f92b397bbafaca5b3e5a4
#
_cell.length_a   1.000
_cell.length_b   1.000
_cell.length_c   1.000
_cell.angle_alpha   90.00
_cell.angle_beta   90.00
_cell.angle_gamma   90.00
#
_symmetry.space_group_name_H-M   'P 1'
#
loop_
_entity.id
_entity.type
_entity.pdbx_description
1 polymer ?
#
loop_
_entity_poly.entity_id
_entity_poly.type
_entity_poly.pdbx_seq_one_letter_code
_entity_poly.pdbx_strand_id
1 'polypeptide(L)'
;MRWKCVTRTAAILVVGLMLLPTTALAQSIIAGRITDNTGGVLPGVTAEAASPDLIGGAQIAVSDGQGQYAIAGLVAGVYSITFTLPGFSTVVTEGVNVVSDSTATIDVELTVGALEETITVSGESPIVDVQQAQRIEVLSRDVLDSIVTARNTWTQAMLVAGVTMTGPDVAGSNYVSDLLLEAHGADATAMTYTVDGMMVDTMLNDGRDQNYYQDQASQEISIQTSGGTADVSSGGVLLNMIPRDGGNAFTGSGYLGGSNGAWQSSNFTDELVAAGIRATDSIDRIFDYGFTQGGPIIRDKLWFFTSWRLWGVWDPVMDIFHDDGSQYRRENQIWSPVLRFTYQVTPANKLSVHFDRQAKSRGPKLTAKFPLVLNSAGADPETARTWQDPGLPYGIGQVKWTSTVSSRVLVEAGYSMSRTYVRYMPPFGVRAGDMERYSDDWYKHVRSRDLDTGQQWGATTDGRLEPIRHLVDGAVSYVTGSHNFKVG
;
A
#
# COMPACT_ATOMS: atom_id res chain seq x y z
N MET A 1 31.05 44.22 2.07
CA MET A 1 29.87 44.07 2.94
C MET A 1 28.86 43.02 2.45
N ARG A 2 28.82 42.65 1.18
CA ARG A 2 27.87 41.67 0.60
C ARG A 2 28.18 40.19 0.90
N TRP A 3 29.41 39.80 1.11
CA TRP A 3 29.77 38.39 1.36
C TRP A 3 29.41 37.89 2.77
N LYS A 4 29.43 38.75 3.77
CA LYS A 4 29.01 38.39 5.14
C LYS A 4 27.48 38.19 5.28
N CYS A 5 26.69 38.74 4.37
CA CYS A 5 25.24 38.49 4.32
C CYS A 5 24.92 37.13 3.70
N VAL A 6 25.60 36.75 2.62
CA VAL A 6 25.37 35.47 1.93
C VAL A 6 25.75 34.28 2.82
N THR A 7 26.86 34.35 3.56
CA THR A 7 27.25 33.29 4.48
C THR A 7 26.32 33.18 5.71
N ARG A 8 25.76 34.28 6.20
CA ARG A 8 24.76 34.24 7.28
C ARG A 8 23.43 33.71 6.79
N THR A 9 22.99 34.06 5.60
CA THR A 9 21.74 33.53 5.01
C THR A 9 21.88 32.05 4.69
N ALA A 10 23.03 31.61 4.18
CA ALA A 10 23.31 30.19 3.96
C ALA A 10 23.36 29.39 5.27
N ALA A 11 24.00 29.94 6.33
CA ALA A 11 24.03 29.29 7.65
C ALA A 11 22.62 29.22 8.30
N ILE A 12 21.79 30.24 8.16
CA ILE A 12 20.41 30.23 8.65
C ILE A 12 19.55 29.25 7.85
N LEU A 13 19.78 29.15 6.53
CA LEU A 13 19.11 28.14 5.69
C LEU A 13 19.51 26.70 6.06
N VAL A 14 20.78 26.46 6.35
CA VAL A 14 21.28 25.14 6.78
C VAL A 14 20.76 24.78 8.18
N VAL A 15 20.75 25.75 9.12
CA VAL A 15 20.19 25.54 10.47
C VAL A 15 18.66 25.43 10.40
N GLY A 16 17.99 26.17 9.51
CA GLY A 16 16.54 26.05 9.26
C GLY A 16 16.17 24.69 8.62
N LEU A 17 17.04 24.13 7.76
CA LEU A 17 16.84 22.80 7.19
C LEU A 17 17.02 21.69 8.23
N MET A 18 17.83 21.91 9.27
CA MET A 18 18.04 20.97 10.38
C MET A 18 16.94 21.02 11.46
N LEU A 19 16.03 21.98 11.39
CA LEU A 19 14.93 22.18 12.34
C LEU A 19 13.54 21.80 11.77
N LEU A 20 13.48 21.28 10.56
CA LEU A 20 12.21 20.77 10.03
C LEU A 20 11.91 19.43 10.73
N PRO A 21 10.71 19.23 11.28
CA PRO A 21 10.28 17.93 11.74
C PRO A 21 10.25 16.97 10.57
N THR A 22 11.09 15.94 10.60
CA THR A 22 11.16 14.91 9.56
C THR A 22 10.41 13.69 10.05
N THR A 23 9.57 13.11 9.20
CA THR A 23 8.84 11.87 9.49
C THR A 23 9.76 10.66 9.31
N ALA A 24 9.68 9.70 10.22
CA ALA A 24 10.57 8.55 10.26
C ALA A 24 10.07 7.41 9.36
N LEU A 25 10.95 6.80 8.57
CA LEU A 25 10.68 5.60 7.78
C LEU A 25 11.24 4.35 8.49
N ALA A 26 10.58 3.25 8.23
CA ALA A 26 10.77 2.00 8.91
C ALA A 26 11.62 1.00 8.12
N GLN A 27 12.58 0.36 8.77
CA GLN A 27 13.24 -0.85 8.28
C GLN A 27 13.42 -1.86 9.39
N SER A 28 13.44 -3.13 8.99
CA SER A 28 13.56 -4.24 9.92
C SER A 28 15.02 -4.49 10.30
N ILE A 29 15.20 -4.91 11.53
CA ILE A 29 16.50 -5.16 12.17
C ILE A 29 16.46 -6.52 12.84
N ILE A 30 17.54 -7.28 12.73
CA ILE A 30 17.81 -8.41 13.62
C ILE A 30 18.90 -7.97 14.59
N ALA A 31 18.65 -8.03 15.88
CA ALA A 31 19.60 -7.65 16.91
C ALA A 31 19.59 -8.68 18.06
N GLY A 32 20.61 -8.67 18.89
CA GLY A 32 20.68 -9.52 20.06
C GLY A 32 22.02 -9.51 20.73
N ARG A 33 22.18 -10.40 21.70
CA ARG A 33 23.41 -10.61 22.45
C ARG A 33 23.96 -12.01 22.24
N ILE A 34 25.26 -12.11 22.13
CA ILE A 34 25.97 -13.38 21.97
C ILE A 34 26.82 -13.64 23.20
N THR A 35 26.61 -14.81 23.82
CA THR A 35 27.31 -15.25 25.03
C THR A 35 27.93 -16.61 24.84
N ASP A 36 28.85 -16.97 25.72
CA ASP A 36 29.31 -18.34 25.85
C ASP A 36 28.43 -19.13 26.86
N ASN A 37 28.69 -20.43 27.01
CA ASN A 37 27.98 -21.32 27.95
C ASN A 37 28.21 -20.97 29.43
N THR A 38 29.08 -20.01 29.77
CA THR A 38 29.27 -19.50 31.12
C THR A 38 28.53 -18.19 31.37
N GLY A 39 27.87 -17.65 30.33
CA GLY A 39 27.22 -16.34 30.34
C GLY A 39 28.18 -15.19 30.03
N GLY A 40 29.44 -15.47 29.69
CA GLY A 40 30.42 -14.46 29.25
C GLY A 40 30.06 -13.91 27.89
N VAL A 41 30.12 -12.57 27.72
CA VAL A 41 29.82 -11.95 26.42
C VAL A 41 30.92 -12.23 25.41
N LEU A 42 30.56 -12.46 24.15
CA LEU A 42 31.49 -12.80 23.08
C LEU A 42 31.59 -11.65 22.06
N PRO A 43 32.65 -10.82 22.12
CA PRO A 43 32.94 -9.84 21.09
C PRO A 43 33.58 -10.46 19.84
N GLY A 44 33.37 -9.87 18.69
CA GLY A 44 34.01 -10.27 17.43
C GLY A 44 33.34 -11.46 16.72
N VAL A 45 32.18 -11.90 17.17
CA VAL A 45 31.39 -12.93 16.48
C VAL A 45 30.81 -12.31 15.20
N THR A 46 30.99 -13.01 14.09
CA THR A 46 30.35 -12.68 12.82
C THR A 46 28.95 -13.25 12.80
N ALA A 47 27.95 -12.41 12.66
CA ALA A 47 26.55 -12.76 12.44
C ALA A 47 26.20 -12.45 10.97
N GLU A 48 25.83 -13.49 10.23
CA GLU A 48 25.46 -13.41 8.81
C GLU A 48 24.00 -13.81 8.63
N ALA A 49 23.16 -12.87 8.16
CA ALA A 49 21.76 -13.09 7.85
C ALA A 49 21.58 -13.32 6.34
N ALA A 50 21.00 -14.46 5.99
CA ALA A 50 20.68 -14.84 4.62
C ALA A 50 19.19 -15.14 4.47
N SER A 51 18.61 -14.73 3.35
CA SER A 51 17.23 -15.04 2.96
C SER A 51 17.13 -15.09 1.44
N PRO A 52 16.25 -15.94 0.88
CA PRO A 52 15.90 -15.89 -0.54
C PRO A 52 15.33 -14.53 -0.98
N ASP A 53 14.68 -13.81 -0.06
CA ASP A 53 14.06 -12.51 -0.29
C ASP A 53 15.08 -11.35 -0.23
N LEU A 54 16.29 -11.62 0.27
CA LEU A 54 17.31 -10.60 0.44
C LEU A 54 18.08 -10.37 -0.87
N ILE A 55 17.94 -9.17 -1.41
CA ILE A 55 18.60 -8.74 -2.63
C ILE A 55 19.99 -8.18 -2.28
N GLY A 56 21.02 -8.62 -3.00
CA GLY A 56 22.41 -8.15 -2.80
C GLY A 56 23.27 -9.04 -1.92
N GLY A 57 22.81 -10.25 -1.60
CA GLY A 57 23.55 -11.24 -0.80
C GLY A 57 23.34 -11.09 0.70
N ALA A 58 23.93 -11.99 1.47
CA ALA A 58 23.82 -12.02 2.92
C ALA A 58 24.32 -10.72 3.55
N GLN A 59 23.64 -10.28 4.62
CA GLN A 59 24.04 -9.11 5.42
C GLN A 59 24.84 -9.57 6.63
N ILE A 60 25.91 -8.86 6.92
CA ILE A 60 26.89 -9.26 7.95
C ILE A 60 27.00 -8.15 9.00
N ALA A 61 27.01 -8.54 10.27
CA ALA A 61 27.39 -7.70 11.39
C ALA A 61 28.39 -8.43 12.29
N VAL A 62 29.14 -7.66 13.08
CA VAL A 62 30.11 -8.21 14.05
C VAL A 62 29.71 -7.75 15.44
N SER A 63 29.72 -8.67 16.42
CA SER A 63 29.40 -8.33 17.80
C SER A 63 30.45 -7.41 18.44
N ASP A 64 29.96 -6.48 19.24
CA ASP A 64 30.77 -5.48 19.92
C ASP A 64 31.41 -5.98 21.24
N GLY A 65 32.08 -5.09 22.00
CA GLY A 65 32.72 -5.40 23.27
C GLY A 65 31.75 -5.85 24.37
N GLN A 66 30.44 -5.68 24.20
CA GLN A 66 29.36 -6.15 25.07
C GLN A 66 28.65 -7.39 24.51
N GLY A 67 29.18 -8.00 23.45
CA GLY A 67 28.59 -9.14 22.76
C GLY A 67 27.31 -8.80 21.98
N GLN A 68 27.02 -7.52 21.78
CA GLN A 68 25.80 -7.09 21.06
C GLN A 68 26.06 -7.02 19.57
N TYR A 69 25.07 -7.42 18.76
CA TYR A 69 25.10 -7.29 17.33
C TYR A 69 23.77 -6.71 16.81
N ALA A 70 23.81 -6.09 15.63
CA ALA A 70 22.62 -5.64 14.93
C ALA A 70 22.85 -5.71 13.42
N ILE A 71 21.94 -6.36 12.71
CA ILE A 71 21.89 -6.44 11.25
C ILE A 71 20.69 -5.61 10.80
N ALA A 72 20.98 -4.44 10.26
CA ALA A 72 19.96 -3.48 9.82
C ALA A 72 19.76 -3.52 8.31
N GLY A 73 18.68 -2.89 7.84
CA GLY A 73 18.42 -2.77 6.41
C GLY A 73 17.84 -4.02 5.77
N LEU A 74 17.25 -4.88 6.57
CA LEU A 74 16.62 -6.12 6.13
C LEU A 74 15.26 -5.83 5.49
N VAL A 75 14.89 -6.61 4.50
CA VAL A 75 13.52 -6.67 3.97
C VAL A 75 12.71 -7.67 4.77
N ALA A 76 11.39 -7.55 4.76
CA ALA A 76 10.54 -8.56 5.36
C ALA A 76 10.74 -9.93 4.68
N GLY A 77 10.77 -10.98 5.45
CA GLY A 77 11.00 -12.34 4.96
C GLY A 77 11.48 -13.28 6.05
N VAL A 78 11.73 -14.53 5.68
CA VAL A 78 12.27 -15.55 6.57
C VAL A 78 13.78 -15.65 6.40
N TYR A 79 14.49 -15.56 7.50
CA TYR A 79 15.95 -15.52 7.54
C TYR A 79 16.56 -16.75 8.20
N SER A 80 17.75 -17.12 7.73
CA SER A 80 18.68 -17.97 8.43
C SER A 80 19.87 -17.12 8.87
N ILE A 81 20.25 -17.20 10.15
CA ILE A 81 21.34 -16.43 10.71
C ILE A 81 22.44 -17.39 11.14
N THR A 82 23.64 -17.17 10.61
CA THR A 82 24.84 -17.95 10.93
C THR A 82 25.79 -17.14 11.82
N PHE A 83 26.12 -17.70 12.98
CA PHE A 83 27.05 -17.09 13.95
C PHE A 83 28.37 -17.86 13.95
N THR A 84 29.48 -17.16 13.67
CA THR A 84 30.80 -17.76 13.61
C THR A 84 31.82 -16.99 14.43
N LEU A 85 32.63 -17.73 15.21
CA LEU A 85 33.80 -17.19 15.92
C LEU A 85 34.89 -18.27 15.96
N PRO A 86 36.14 -17.95 15.60
CA PRO A 86 37.23 -18.93 15.71
C PRO A 86 37.38 -19.50 17.12
N GLY A 87 37.37 -20.84 17.23
CA GLY A 87 37.44 -21.56 18.49
C GLY A 87 36.09 -21.91 19.13
N PHE A 88 34.99 -21.55 18.49
CA PHE A 88 33.63 -21.90 18.87
C PHE A 88 32.92 -22.68 17.76
N SER A 89 31.95 -23.48 18.14
CA SER A 89 31.06 -24.15 17.17
C SER A 89 30.16 -23.13 16.45
N THR A 90 29.96 -23.33 15.15
CA THR A 90 29.05 -22.49 14.37
C THR A 90 27.61 -22.75 14.78
N VAL A 91 26.85 -21.70 15.05
CA VAL A 91 25.40 -21.80 15.33
C VAL A 91 24.61 -21.19 14.15
N VAL A 92 23.63 -21.95 13.67
CA VAL A 92 22.68 -21.50 12.64
C VAL A 92 21.29 -21.44 13.24
N THR A 93 20.69 -20.27 13.21
CA THR A 93 19.30 -20.07 13.63
C THR A 93 18.45 -19.92 12.38
N GLU A 94 17.59 -20.90 12.12
CA GLU A 94 16.71 -20.91 10.95
C GLU A 94 15.29 -20.48 11.29
N GLY A 95 14.53 -20.00 10.31
CA GLY A 95 13.13 -19.64 10.46
C GLY A 95 12.86 -18.32 11.17
N VAL A 96 13.85 -17.43 11.23
CA VAL A 96 13.69 -16.10 11.83
C VAL A 96 12.79 -15.26 10.94
N ASN A 97 11.56 -15.03 11.37
CA ASN A 97 10.62 -14.19 10.63
C ASN A 97 10.88 -12.71 10.93
N VAL A 98 11.22 -11.95 9.91
CA VAL A 98 11.47 -10.51 9.97
C VAL A 98 10.31 -9.81 9.27
N VAL A 99 9.58 -8.99 10.01
CA VAL A 99 8.49 -8.18 9.47
C VAL A 99 8.94 -6.73 9.32
N SER A 100 8.36 -6.01 8.39
CA SER A 100 8.71 -4.60 8.19
C SER A 100 8.47 -3.81 9.47
N ASP A 101 9.36 -2.84 9.71
CA ASP A 101 9.25 -1.92 10.84
C ASP A 101 9.48 -2.54 12.22
N SER A 102 10.10 -3.71 12.28
CA SER A 102 10.30 -4.41 13.54
C SER A 102 11.77 -4.74 13.83
N THR A 103 12.06 -4.99 15.09
CA THR A 103 13.34 -5.55 15.52
C THR A 103 13.11 -6.97 16.00
N ALA A 104 13.65 -7.96 15.27
CA ALA A 104 13.69 -9.35 15.75
C ALA A 104 14.86 -9.50 16.71
N THR A 105 14.58 -9.85 17.97
CA THR A 105 15.63 -10.04 18.98
C THR A 105 16.00 -11.52 19.06
N ILE A 106 17.25 -11.85 18.72
CA ILE A 106 17.80 -13.21 18.72
C ILE A 106 19.06 -13.24 19.57
N ASP A 107 18.94 -13.73 20.78
CA ASP A 107 20.06 -13.99 21.67
C ASP A 107 20.61 -15.40 21.41
N VAL A 108 21.95 -15.53 21.37
CA VAL A 108 22.62 -16.79 20.99
C VAL A 108 23.72 -17.12 21.99
N GLU A 109 23.80 -18.39 22.33
CA GLU A 109 24.88 -18.98 23.12
C GLU A 109 25.79 -19.82 22.20
N LEU A 110 27.10 -19.49 22.18
CA LEU A 110 28.11 -20.26 21.48
C LEU A 110 28.87 -21.15 22.44
N THR A 111 29.11 -22.39 22.04
CA THR A 111 29.90 -23.35 22.79
C THR A 111 31.32 -23.44 22.24
N VAL A 112 32.33 -23.63 23.08
CA VAL A 112 33.71 -23.90 22.66
C VAL A 112 33.73 -25.24 21.93
N GLY A 113 34.19 -25.24 20.68
CA GLY A 113 34.20 -26.43 19.83
C GLY A 113 34.97 -26.23 18.54
N ALA A 114 35.07 -27.26 17.70
CA ALA A 114 35.68 -27.14 16.39
C ALA A 114 34.74 -26.37 15.44
N LEU A 115 35.32 -25.54 14.58
CA LEU A 115 34.58 -24.75 13.58
C LEU A 115 33.73 -25.60 12.61
N GLU A 116 33.98 -26.89 12.53
CA GLU A 116 33.28 -27.85 11.67
C GLU A 116 31.99 -28.41 12.32
N GLU A 117 31.74 -28.12 13.61
CA GLU A 117 30.48 -28.51 14.28
C GLU A 117 29.45 -27.40 14.11
N THR A 118 28.36 -27.69 13.38
CA THR A 118 27.26 -26.76 13.19
C THR A 118 26.06 -27.21 14.04
N ILE A 119 25.56 -26.32 14.87
CA ILE A 119 24.35 -26.52 15.68
C ILE A 119 23.23 -25.72 15.02
N THR A 120 22.22 -26.41 14.51
CA THR A 120 21.02 -25.74 13.97
C THR A 120 19.98 -25.60 15.07
N VAL A 121 19.54 -24.39 15.31
CA VAL A 121 18.47 -24.04 16.26
C VAL A 121 17.29 -23.51 15.47
N SER A 122 16.08 -24.01 15.74
CA SER A 122 14.86 -23.42 15.21
C SER A 122 14.61 -22.09 15.89
N GLY A 123 14.68 -21.01 15.12
CA GLY A 123 14.39 -19.64 15.59
C GLY A 123 12.90 -19.35 15.53
N GLU A 124 12.06 -20.10 16.26
CA GLU A 124 10.72 -19.63 16.52
C GLU A 124 10.81 -18.36 17.38
N SER A 125 10.91 -17.21 16.72
CA SER A 125 10.68 -15.94 17.39
C SER A 125 9.28 -15.96 17.98
N PRO A 126 9.10 -15.59 19.25
CA PRO A 126 7.76 -15.58 19.84
C PRO A 126 6.87 -14.70 18.97
N ILE A 127 5.77 -15.28 18.44
CA ILE A 127 4.79 -14.65 17.54
C ILE A 127 4.12 -13.43 18.18
N VAL A 128 4.30 -13.24 19.48
CA VAL A 128 3.72 -12.11 20.23
C VAL A 128 4.85 -11.25 20.78
N ASP A 129 5.09 -10.13 20.13
CA ASP A 129 5.92 -9.08 20.71
C ASP A 129 5.16 -8.41 21.88
N VAL A 130 5.51 -8.82 23.09
CA VAL A 130 4.90 -8.29 24.33
C VAL A 130 5.55 -6.97 24.78
N GLN A 131 6.55 -6.47 24.06
CA GLN A 131 7.30 -5.27 24.41
C GLN A 131 6.85 -4.04 23.61
N GLN A 132 6.17 -4.22 22.50
CA GLN A 132 5.66 -3.13 21.69
C GLN A 132 4.22 -2.76 22.05
N ALA A 133 3.97 -1.46 22.23
CA ALA A 133 2.62 -0.93 22.41
C ALA A 133 1.80 -0.92 21.11
N GLN A 134 2.45 -1.17 19.98
CA GLN A 134 1.84 -1.20 18.65
C GLN A 134 1.19 -2.55 18.38
N ARG A 135 0.00 -2.52 17.80
CA ARG A 135 -0.63 -3.70 17.25
C ARG A 135 -0.53 -3.64 15.72
N ILE A 136 0.44 -4.34 15.19
CA ILE A 136 0.70 -4.47 13.76
C ILE A 136 0.50 -5.93 13.37
N GLU A 137 -0.31 -6.16 12.35
CA GLU A 137 -0.48 -7.45 11.71
C GLU A 137 0.11 -7.36 10.29
N VAL A 138 0.89 -8.35 9.92
CA VAL A 138 1.56 -8.39 8.63
C VAL A 138 1.02 -9.52 7.79
N LEU A 139 0.47 -9.18 6.65
CA LEU A 139 0.05 -10.11 5.61
C LEU A 139 1.23 -10.30 4.65
N SER A 140 2.00 -11.36 4.86
CA SER A 140 3.13 -11.71 3.99
C SER A 140 2.65 -12.16 2.60
N ARG A 141 3.57 -12.25 1.64
CA ARG A 141 3.25 -12.72 0.29
C ARG A 141 2.60 -14.09 0.29
N ASP A 142 3.08 -15.03 1.11
CA ASP A 142 2.52 -16.37 1.21
C ASP A 142 1.07 -16.37 1.71
N VAL A 143 0.76 -15.50 2.68
CA VAL A 143 -0.61 -15.28 3.18
C VAL A 143 -1.48 -14.70 2.09
N LEU A 144 -1.02 -13.63 1.42
CA LEU A 144 -1.75 -12.96 0.35
C LEU A 144 -2.03 -13.88 -0.85
N ASP A 145 -1.12 -14.82 -1.15
CA ASP A 145 -1.28 -15.80 -2.23
C ASP A 145 -2.17 -16.99 -1.83
N SER A 146 -2.21 -17.34 -0.53
CA SER A 146 -2.93 -18.51 -0.03
C SER A 146 -4.40 -18.24 0.27
N ILE A 147 -4.76 -17.00 0.61
CA ILE A 147 -6.12 -16.65 1.02
C ILE A 147 -6.89 -16.07 -0.16
N VAL A 148 -8.05 -16.68 -0.42
CA VAL A 148 -8.98 -16.18 -1.45
C VAL A 148 -9.68 -14.93 -0.94
N THR A 149 -9.31 -13.78 -1.48
CA THR A 149 -9.95 -12.48 -1.24
C THR A 149 -10.36 -11.84 -2.55
N ALA A 150 -11.03 -10.70 -2.48
CA ALA A 150 -11.30 -9.86 -3.66
C ALA A 150 -10.03 -9.17 -4.20
N ARG A 151 -8.83 -9.53 -3.73
CA ARG A 151 -7.52 -9.00 -4.17
C ARG A 151 -7.41 -7.47 -4.13
N ASN A 152 -8.09 -6.86 -3.19
CA ASN A 152 -7.91 -5.45 -2.84
C ASN A 152 -7.48 -5.31 -1.38
N THR A 153 -6.79 -4.22 -1.06
CA THR A 153 -6.22 -3.99 0.27
C THR A 153 -7.27 -3.93 1.38
N TRP A 154 -8.49 -3.49 1.07
CA TRP A 154 -9.58 -3.41 2.06
C TRP A 154 -10.06 -4.78 2.49
N THR A 155 -10.33 -5.68 1.53
CA THR A 155 -10.77 -7.06 1.86
C THR A 155 -9.66 -7.88 2.51
N GLN A 156 -8.40 -7.59 2.19
CA GLN A 156 -7.26 -8.21 2.85
C GLN A 156 -7.13 -7.71 4.30
N ALA A 157 -7.33 -6.41 4.54
CA ALA A 157 -7.31 -5.86 5.90
C ALA A 157 -8.42 -6.42 6.80
N MET A 158 -9.52 -6.89 6.24
CA MET A 158 -10.58 -7.58 7.00
C MET A 158 -10.14 -8.92 7.60
N LEU A 159 -8.98 -9.46 7.22
CA LEU A 159 -8.39 -10.63 7.86
C LEU A 159 -7.83 -10.31 9.25
N VAL A 160 -7.63 -9.03 9.55
CA VAL A 160 -7.10 -8.57 10.83
C VAL A 160 -8.24 -8.41 11.85
N ALA A 161 -8.09 -9.02 13.02
CA ALA A 161 -9.09 -8.97 14.06
C ALA A 161 -9.35 -7.53 14.55
N GLY A 162 -10.62 -7.11 14.55
CA GLY A 162 -11.05 -5.78 14.99
C GLY A 162 -11.07 -4.73 13.88
N VAL A 163 -10.72 -5.09 12.65
CA VAL A 163 -10.90 -4.24 11.48
C VAL A 163 -12.27 -4.51 10.86
N THR A 164 -12.99 -3.45 10.52
CA THR A 164 -14.28 -3.49 9.81
C THR A 164 -14.22 -2.58 8.59
N MET A 165 -15.10 -2.82 7.64
CA MET A 165 -15.19 -2.08 6.39
C MET A 165 -16.54 -1.36 6.28
N THR A 166 -16.54 -0.14 5.77
CA THR A 166 -17.73 0.72 5.69
C THR A 166 -18.81 0.24 4.72
N GLY A 167 -18.53 -0.77 3.93
CA GLY A 167 -19.49 -1.38 3.02
C GLY A 167 -19.09 -2.79 2.63
N PRO A 168 -20.02 -3.65 2.23
CA PRO A 168 -19.72 -5.01 1.81
C PRO A 168 -19.01 -5.01 0.46
N ASP A 169 -18.05 -5.92 0.31
CA ASP A 169 -17.45 -6.27 -0.98
C ASP A 169 -17.67 -7.76 -1.25
N VAL A 170 -18.72 -8.07 -2.00
CA VAL A 170 -19.06 -9.45 -2.35
C VAL A 170 -18.33 -9.83 -3.63
N ALA A 171 -17.42 -10.78 -3.53
CA ALA A 171 -16.66 -11.32 -4.66
C ALA A 171 -15.96 -10.25 -5.54
N GLY A 172 -15.58 -9.12 -4.96
CA GLY A 172 -14.97 -8.01 -5.70
C GLY A 172 -15.97 -7.05 -6.36
N SER A 173 -17.24 -7.09 -6.00
CA SER A 173 -18.27 -6.19 -6.55
C SER A 173 -17.96 -4.70 -6.31
N ASN A 174 -17.15 -4.39 -5.30
CA ASN A 174 -16.69 -3.05 -4.98
C ASN A 174 -15.20 -2.79 -5.31
N TYR A 175 -14.60 -3.56 -6.20
CA TYR A 175 -13.18 -3.43 -6.61
C TYR A 175 -12.72 -2.02 -6.99
N VAL A 176 -13.62 -1.23 -7.54
CA VAL A 176 -13.33 0.11 -8.02
C VAL A 176 -13.99 1.21 -7.18
N SER A 177 -14.49 0.83 -5.99
CA SER A 177 -15.07 1.75 -5.02
C SER A 177 -14.08 2.04 -3.90
N ASP A 178 -14.16 3.24 -3.36
CA ASP A 178 -13.34 3.67 -2.24
C ASP A 178 -14.03 3.21 -0.95
N LEU A 179 -13.64 2.05 -0.43
CA LEU A 179 -14.08 1.56 0.86
C LEU A 179 -13.14 2.09 1.94
N LEU A 180 -13.68 2.33 3.13
CA LEU A 180 -12.91 2.78 4.28
C LEU A 180 -12.85 1.67 5.31
N LEU A 181 -11.77 1.66 6.09
CA LEU A 181 -11.56 0.73 7.19
C LEU A 181 -11.69 1.45 8.53
N GLU A 182 -12.28 0.76 9.47
CA GLU A 182 -12.42 1.20 10.85
C GLU A 182 -11.80 0.15 11.78
N ALA A 183 -11.15 0.60 12.84
CA ALA A 183 -10.67 -0.28 13.89
C ALA A 183 -10.90 0.36 15.25
N HIS A 184 -11.37 -0.44 16.23
CA HIS A 184 -11.55 -0.01 17.61
C HIS A 184 -12.43 1.24 17.79
N GLY A 185 -13.37 1.50 16.87
CA GLY A 185 -14.25 2.67 16.91
C GLY A 185 -13.60 3.98 16.45
N ALA A 186 -12.41 3.93 15.84
CA ALA A 186 -11.83 5.08 15.18
C ALA A 186 -12.66 5.47 13.95
N ASP A 187 -12.69 6.76 13.66
CA ASP A 187 -13.36 7.27 12.47
C ASP A 187 -12.67 6.73 11.20
N ALA A 188 -13.44 6.20 10.28
CA ALA A 188 -12.94 5.68 9.01
C ALA A 188 -12.17 6.73 8.19
N THR A 189 -12.48 8.02 8.36
CA THR A 189 -11.78 9.12 7.69
C THR A 189 -10.38 9.38 8.26
N ALA A 190 -10.04 8.78 9.41
CA ALA A 190 -8.72 8.85 10.02
C ALA A 190 -7.73 7.78 9.50
N MET A 191 -8.14 6.99 8.51
CA MET A 191 -7.31 5.99 7.86
C MET A 191 -6.13 6.64 7.12
N THR A 192 -4.98 5.97 7.11
CA THR A 192 -3.76 6.42 6.44
C THR A 192 -3.18 5.33 5.57
N TYR A 193 -2.72 5.70 4.38
CA TYR A 193 -2.04 4.81 3.43
C TYR A 193 -0.60 5.22 3.24
N THR A 194 0.29 4.23 3.27
CA THR A 194 1.71 4.43 2.95
C THR A 194 2.18 3.37 1.95
N VAL A 195 3.12 3.74 1.11
CA VAL A 195 3.86 2.83 0.24
C VAL A 195 5.33 2.97 0.59
N ASP A 196 5.98 1.88 0.95
CA ASP A 196 7.39 1.89 1.41
C ASP A 196 7.61 2.82 2.63
N GLY A 197 6.57 2.99 3.49
CA GLY A 197 6.54 3.88 4.63
C GLY A 197 6.22 5.35 4.31
N MET A 198 6.21 5.76 3.06
CA MET A 198 5.90 7.14 2.65
C MET A 198 4.40 7.32 2.40
N MET A 199 3.82 8.33 3.02
CA MET A 199 2.40 8.63 2.92
C MET A 199 1.99 8.98 1.48
N VAL A 200 0.91 8.37 1.01
CA VAL A 200 0.39 8.52 -0.35
C VAL A 200 -1.08 8.95 -0.41
N ASP A 201 -1.70 9.17 0.74
CA ASP A 201 -3.10 9.59 0.84
C ASP A 201 -3.41 10.81 -0.02
N THR A 202 -4.66 10.89 -0.46
CA THR A 202 -5.14 12.11 -1.10
C THR A 202 -5.23 13.26 -0.09
N MET A 203 -5.14 14.48 -0.57
CA MET A 203 -5.28 15.67 0.28
C MET A 203 -6.76 16.04 0.55
N LEU A 204 -7.70 15.17 0.24
CA LEU A 204 -9.13 15.45 0.43
C LEU A 204 -9.59 15.30 1.88
N ASN A 205 -8.74 14.74 2.74
CA ASN A 205 -8.95 14.55 4.18
C ASN A 205 -10.29 13.83 4.51
N ASP A 206 -10.65 12.89 3.67
CA ASP A 206 -11.88 12.08 3.81
C ASP A 206 -11.57 10.59 4.04
N GLY A 207 -10.34 10.25 4.41
CA GLY A 207 -9.85 8.88 4.63
C GLY A 207 -9.75 8.05 3.36
N ARG A 208 -10.10 8.65 2.21
CA ARG A 208 -10.01 7.95 0.93
C ARG A 208 -8.68 8.20 0.29
N ASP A 209 -8.04 7.12 -0.07
CA ASP A 209 -6.95 7.15 -1.02
C ASP A 209 -7.52 6.77 -2.39
N GLN A 210 -7.57 7.71 -3.30
CA GLN A 210 -8.06 7.44 -4.65
C GLN A 210 -7.10 6.57 -5.47
N ASN A 211 -6.01 6.08 -4.87
CA ASN A 211 -5.11 5.09 -5.46
C ASN A 211 -5.61 3.67 -5.18
N TYR A 212 -5.44 2.78 -6.14
CA TYR A 212 -5.92 1.40 -6.10
C TYR A 212 -4.73 0.46 -6.19
N TYR A 213 -4.27 -0.02 -5.05
CA TYR A 213 -3.05 -0.80 -4.95
C TYR A 213 -3.25 -2.22 -5.47
N GLN A 214 -2.21 -2.70 -6.15
CA GLN A 214 -2.15 -4.08 -6.61
C GLN A 214 -1.53 -4.95 -5.52
N ASP A 215 -2.27 -5.90 -4.98
CA ASP A 215 -1.76 -6.86 -4.00
C ASP A 215 -0.52 -7.62 -4.51
N GLN A 216 -0.48 -7.92 -5.80
CA GLN A 216 0.63 -8.62 -6.44
C GLN A 216 1.91 -7.80 -6.55
N ALA A 217 1.80 -6.47 -6.52
CA ALA A 217 2.94 -5.57 -6.49
C ALA A 217 3.53 -5.43 -5.08
N SER A 218 2.83 -5.94 -4.05
CA SER A 218 3.27 -5.87 -2.66
C SER A 218 3.95 -7.16 -2.22
N GLN A 219 5.09 -7.06 -1.56
CA GLN A 219 5.76 -8.16 -0.87
C GLN A 219 5.02 -8.52 0.41
N GLU A 220 4.55 -7.49 1.09
CA GLU A 220 3.69 -7.61 2.27
C GLU A 220 2.80 -6.38 2.40
N ILE A 221 1.75 -6.53 3.20
CA ILE A 221 0.89 -5.44 3.64
C ILE A 221 0.86 -5.46 5.16
N SER A 222 1.36 -4.41 5.80
CA SER A 222 1.25 -4.26 7.24
C SER A 222 0.05 -3.38 7.60
N ILE A 223 -0.68 -3.81 8.62
CA ILE A 223 -1.92 -3.20 9.07
C ILE A 223 -1.77 -2.90 10.55
N GLN A 224 -1.63 -1.63 10.86
CA GLN A 224 -1.56 -1.16 12.24
C GLN A 224 -2.93 -0.65 12.67
N THR A 225 -3.43 -1.20 13.79
CA THR A 225 -4.76 -0.87 14.33
C THR A 225 -4.70 -0.07 15.62
N SER A 226 -3.55 -0.01 16.28
CA SER A 226 -3.35 0.79 17.51
C SER A 226 -1.89 1.06 17.80
N GLY A 227 -1.62 1.96 18.73
CA GLY A 227 -0.27 2.24 19.24
C GLY A 227 0.61 3.00 18.24
N GLY A 228 0.07 3.98 17.51
CA GLY A 228 0.84 4.79 16.56
C GLY A 228 2.08 5.42 17.20
N THR A 229 3.19 5.40 16.47
CA THR A 229 4.41 6.13 16.82
C THR A 229 4.26 7.63 16.55
N ALA A 230 5.21 8.43 17.01
CA ALA A 230 5.15 9.91 16.89
C ALA A 230 5.18 10.42 15.44
N ASP A 231 5.54 9.56 14.50
CA ASP A 231 5.56 9.81 13.05
C ASP A 231 4.20 9.60 12.37
N VAL A 232 3.23 8.97 13.07
CA VAL A 232 1.88 8.76 12.54
C VAL A 232 0.96 9.88 13.01
N SER A 233 0.45 10.67 12.08
CA SER A 233 -0.42 11.82 12.37
C SER A 233 -1.90 11.46 12.56
N SER A 234 -2.27 10.18 12.37
CA SER A 234 -3.65 9.70 12.39
C SER A 234 -3.87 8.64 13.45
N GLY A 235 -5.06 8.61 14.05
CA GLY A 235 -5.46 7.60 15.03
C GLY A 235 -6.27 6.45 14.46
N GLY A 236 -6.44 6.38 13.14
CA GLY A 236 -7.18 5.33 12.44
C GLY A 236 -6.30 4.13 12.06
N VAL A 237 -6.81 3.34 11.12
CA VAL A 237 -6.05 2.22 10.54
C VAL A 237 -4.92 2.77 9.66
N LEU A 238 -3.68 2.33 9.91
CA LEU A 238 -2.55 2.57 9.02
C LEU A 238 -2.28 1.34 8.17
N LEU A 239 -2.37 1.50 6.86
CA LEU A 239 -2.00 0.50 5.87
C LEU A 239 -0.67 0.87 5.23
N ASN A 240 0.32 -0.01 5.36
CA ASN A 240 1.60 0.17 4.69
C ASN A 240 1.83 -0.98 3.69
N MET A 241 1.91 -0.64 2.42
CA MET A 241 2.22 -1.57 1.35
C MET A 241 3.72 -1.53 1.06
N ILE A 242 4.39 -2.64 1.22
CA ILE A 242 5.81 -2.79 0.88
C ILE A 242 5.91 -3.37 -0.53
N PRO A 243 6.36 -2.60 -1.53
CA PRO A 243 6.47 -3.08 -2.90
C PRO A 243 7.49 -4.18 -3.06
N ARG A 244 7.22 -5.12 -3.97
CA ARG A 244 8.17 -6.17 -4.35
C ARG A 244 9.37 -5.58 -5.07
N ASP A 245 10.53 -6.06 -4.71
CA ASP A 245 11.77 -5.85 -5.47
C ASP A 245 11.96 -6.98 -6.50
N GLY A 246 12.81 -6.78 -7.49
CA GLY A 246 13.33 -7.86 -8.33
C GLY A 246 14.37 -8.68 -7.57
N GLY A 247 14.78 -9.79 -8.13
CA GLY A 247 15.82 -10.66 -7.56
C GLY A 247 16.88 -11.06 -8.59
N ASN A 248 17.85 -11.89 -8.20
CA ASN A 248 18.90 -12.40 -9.10
C ASN A 248 18.42 -13.49 -10.04
N ALA A 249 17.20 -14.00 -9.85
CA ALA A 249 16.50 -14.90 -10.76
C ALA A 249 15.32 -14.18 -11.40
N PHE A 250 15.02 -14.52 -12.65
CA PHE A 250 13.77 -14.08 -13.27
C PHE A 250 12.61 -14.86 -12.67
N THR A 251 11.65 -14.13 -12.12
CA THR A 251 10.42 -14.67 -11.55
C THR A 251 9.24 -13.94 -12.14
N GLY A 252 8.09 -14.60 -12.19
CA GLY A 252 6.88 -13.98 -12.68
C GLY A 252 5.66 -14.84 -12.38
N SER A 253 4.50 -14.21 -12.37
CA SER A 253 3.22 -14.87 -12.21
C SER A 253 2.18 -14.22 -13.11
N GLY A 254 1.16 -14.98 -13.45
CA GLY A 254 0.00 -14.48 -14.18
C GLY A 254 -1.26 -15.05 -13.57
N TYR A 255 -2.34 -14.29 -13.62
CA TYR A 255 -3.63 -14.75 -13.14
C TYR A 255 -4.76 -14.19 -14.01
N LEU A 256 -5.84 -14.92 -14.00
CA LEU A 256 -7.09 -14.57 -14.63
C LEU A 256 -8.21 -14.89 -13.63
N GLY A 257 -8.99 -13.90 -13.29
CA GLY A 257 -10.11 -14.05 -12.36
C GLY A 257 -11.36 -13.38 -12.91
N GLY A 258 -12.52 -13.81 -12.42
CA GLY A 258 -13.75 -13.17 -12.80
C GLY A 258 -15.00 -13.91 -12.33
N SER A 259 -16.13 -13.25 -12.54
CA SER A 259 -17.48 -13.78 -12.32
C SER A 259 -18.40 -13.31 -13.43
N ASN A 260 -19.49 -14.05 -13.61
CA ASN A 260 -20.48 -13.74 -14.62
C ASN A 260 -21.88 -13.80 -13.99
N GLY A 261 -22.78 -12.95 -14.45
CA GLY A 261 -24.15 -12.87 -13.95
C GLY A 261 -24.92 -14.18 -13.99
N ALA A 262 -24.59 -15.07 -14.96
CA ALA A 262 -25.20 -16.39 -15.03
C ALA A 262 -24.84 -17.32 -13.84
N TRP A 263 -23.83 -16.99 -13.06
CA TRP A 263 -23.41 -17.75 -11.86
C TRP A 263 -24.06 -17.22 -10.58
N GLN A 264 -24.78 -16.11 -10.68
CA GLN A 264 -25.46 -15.48 -9.57
C GLN A 264 -26.90 -16.02 -9.45
N SER A 265 -27.30 -16.35 -8.23
CA SER A 265 -28.72 -16.62 -7.95
C SER A 265 -29.54 -15.32 -7.92
N SER A 266 -30.80 -15.39 -8.36
CA SER A 266 -31.71 -14.24 -8.30
C SER A 266 -32.39 -14.18 -6.93
N ASN A 267 -32.41 -12.98 -6.33
CA ASN A 267 -33.23 -12.66 -5.17
C ASN A 267 -34.43 -11.78 -5.55
N PHE A 268 -34.76 -11.70 -6.83
CA PHE A 268 -35.90 -10.94 -7.34
C PHE A 268 -37.18 -11.77 -7.16
N THR A 269 -38.00 -11.38 -6.21
CA THR A 269 -39.21 -12.12 -5.79
C THR A 269 -40.49 -11.40 -6.20
N ASP A 270 -41.60 -12.15 -6.16
CA ASP A 270 -42.91 -11.58 -6.47
C ASP A 270 -43.31 -10.47 -5.49
N GLU A 271 -42.85 -10.52 -4.25
CA GLU A 271 -43.05 -9.46 -3.25
C GLU A 271 -42.37 -8.16 -3.66
N LEU A 272 -41.15 -8.24 -4.22
CA LEU A 272 -40.43 -7.08 -4.73
C LEU A 272 -41.13 -6.48 -5.96
N VAL A 273 -41.68 -7.35 -6.84
CA VAL A 273 -42.47 -6.90 -7.99
C VAL A 273 -43.74 -6.21 -7.50
N ALA A 274 -44.44 -6.79 -6.50
CA ALA A 274 -45.63 -6.19 -5.91
C ALA A 274 -45.35 -4.86 -5.20
N ALA A 275 -44.13 -4.68 -4.68
CA ALA A 275 -43.65 -3.42 -4.13
C ALA A 275 -43.25 -2.37 -5.20
N GLY A 276 -43.35 -2.71 -6.50
CA GLY A 276 -43.10 -1.83 -7.61
C GLY A 276 -41.65 -1.85 -8.14
N ILE A 277 -40.82 -2.78 -7.68
CA ILE A 277 -39.45 -2.96 -8.19
C ILE A 277 -39.51 -3.72 -9.51
N ARG A 278 -38.86 -3.21 -10.53
CA ARG A 278 -38.83 -3.79 -11.88
C ARG A 278 -37.57 -4.60 -12.16
N ALA A 279 -36.46 -4.25 -11.53
CA ALA A 279 -35.23 -4.96 -11.64
C ALA A 279 -34.33 -4.72 -10.41
N THR A 280 -33.56 -5.72 -10.00
CA THR A 280 -32.65 -5.63 -8.85
C THR A 280 -31.24 -5.31 -9.27
N ASP A 281 -30.39 -4.87 -8.32
CA ASP A 281 -28.96 -4.87 -8.49
C ASP A 281 -28.46 -6.30 -8.72
N SER A 282 -27.52 -6.45 -9.63
CA SER A 282 -26.92 -7.73 -9.94
C SER A 282 -25.48 -7.52 -10.44
N ILE A 283 -24.75 -8.60 -10.66
CA ILE A 283 -23.44 -8.57 -11.30
C ILE A 283 -23.61 -9.07 -12.73
N ASP A 284 -23.27 -8.26 -13.74
CA ASP A 284 -23.16 -8.75 -15.12
C ASP A 284 -21.80 -9.42 -15.32
N ARG A 285 -20.73 -8.74 -14.91
CA ARG A 285 -19.37 -9.24 -15.07
C ARG A 285 -18.43 -8.64 -14.02
N ILE A 286 -17.61 -9.51 -13.43
CA ILE A 286 -16.37 -9.12 -12.74
C ILE A 286 -15.22 -9.70 -13.54
N PHE A 287 -14.15 -8.94 -13.74
CA PHE A 287 -12.93 -9.42 -14.37
C PHE A 287 -11.71 -8.84 -13.67
N ASP A 288 -10.65 -9.65 -13.62
CA ASP A 288 -9.38 -9.30 -12.99
C ASP A 288 -8.26 -10.08 -13.68
N TYR A 289 -7.43 -9.37 -14.42
CA TYR A 289 -6.35 -9.94 -15.21
C TYR A 289 -5.05 -9.25 -14.84
N GLY A 290 -4.01 -10.02 -14.65
CA GLY A 290 -2.72 -9.42 -14.38
C GLY A 290 -1.55 -10.36 -14.54
N PHE A 291 -0.38 -9.75 -14.57
CA PHE A 291 0.89 -10.47 -14.53
C PHE A 291 1.92 -9.67 -13.76
N THR A 292 2.91 -10.38 -13.25
CA THR A 292 4.09 -9.80 -12.63
C THR A 292 5.34 -10.39 -13.26
N GLN A 293 6.40 -9.61 -13.29
CA GLN A 293 7.72 -10.06 -13.69
C GLN A 293 8.79 -9.29 -12.91
N GLY A 294 9.80 -10.00 -12.44
CA GLY A 294 10.97 -9.41 -11.81
C GLY A 294 12.23 -10.16 -12.19
N GLY A 295 13.37 -9.51 -12.03
CA GLY A 295 14.66 -10.13 -12.33
C GLY A 295 15.81 -9.13 -12.34
N PRO A 296 17.03 -9.63 -12.58
CA PRO A 296 18.22 -8.78 -12.66
C PRO A 296 18.35 -8.10 -14.02
N ILE A 297 18.62 -6.80 -14.01
CA ILE A 297 19.21 -6.11 -15.18
C ILE A 297 20.73 -6.30 -15.12
N ILE A 298 21.30 -6.13 -13.94
CA ILE A 298 22.70 -6.46 -13.63
C ILE A 298 22.67 -7.28 -12.34
N ARG A 299 23.15 -8.53 -12.40
CA ARG A 299 23.17 -9.40 -11.22
C ARG A 299 23.91 -8.74 -10.06
N ASP A 300 23.41 -8.95 -8.86
CA ASP A 300 23.91 -8.43 -7.59
C ASP A 300 23.99 -6.89 -7.50
N LYS A 301 23.39 -6.18 -8.48
CA LYS A 301 23.52 -4.73 -8.54
C LYS A 301 22.28 -3.96 -8.95
N LEU A 302 21.57 -4.38 -9.99
CA LEU A 302 20.41 -3.65 -10.48
C LEU A 302 19.31 -4.63 -10.87
N TRP A 303 18.17 -4.48 -10.24
CA TRP A 303 17.01 -5.31 -10.45
C TRP A 303 15.82 -4.47 -10.87
N PHE A 304 14.86 -5.14 -11.51
CA PHE A 304 13.55 -4.58 -11.81
C PHE A 304 12.44 -5.49 -11.31
N PHE A 305 11.32 -4.90 -11.02
CA PHE A 305 10.03 -5.56 -10.83
C PHE A 305 8.97 -4.78 -11.57
N THR A 306 8.06 -5.47 -12.25
CA THR A 306 6.89 -4.87 -12.90
C THR A 306 5.66 -5.71 -12.64
N SER A 307 4.55 -5.03 -12.48
CA SER A 307 3.22 -5.62 -12.39
C SER A 307 2.28 -4.87 -13.31
N TRP A 308 1.37 -5.57 -13.91
CA TRP A 308 0.29 -4.98 -14.69
C TRP A 308 -1.03 -5.64 -14.30
N ARG A 309 -2.05 -4.83 -14.09
CA ARG A 309 -3.39 -5.30 -13.73
C ARG A 309 -4.45 -4.53 -14.48
N LEU A 310 -5.45 -5.24 -14.99
CA LEU A 310 -6.71 -4.71 -15.48
C LEU A 310 -7.85 -5.40 -14.76
N TRP A 311 -8.65 -4.63 -14.06
CA TRP A 311 -9.80 -5.19 -13.33
C TRP A 311 -11.00 -4.27 -13.41
N GLY A 312 -12.18 -4.85 -13.25
CA GLY A 312 -13.40 -4.08 -13.30
C GLY A 312 -14.64 -4.85 -12.92
N VAL A 313 -15.71 -4.10 -12.77
CA VAL A 313 -17.06 -4.58 -12.44
C VAL A 313 -18.05 -3.90 -13.35
N TRP A 314 -18.87 -4.69 -14.01
CA TRP A 314 -20.03 -4.23 -14.75
C TRP A 314 -21.27 -4.74 -14.04
N ASP A 315 -22.13 -3.83 -13.61
CA ASP A 315 -23.28 -4.14 -12.77
C ASP A 315 -24.53 -3.36 -13.22
N PRO A 316 -25.62 -4.08 -13.56
CA PRO A 316 -26.94 -3.47 -13.73
C PRO A 316 -27.38 -2.81 -12.41
N VAL A 317 -27.98 -1.64 -12.52
CA VAL A 317 -28.43 -0.84 -11.36
C VAL A 317 -29.92 -1.01 -11.17
N MET A 318 -30.34 -1.24 -9.93
CA MET A 318 -31.72 -1.44 -9.55
C MET A 318 -32.61 -0.31 -10.08
N ASP A 319 -33.69 -0.71 -10.77
CA ASP A 319 -34.78 0.16 -11.25
C ASP A 319 -34.37 1.37 -12.12
N ILE A 320 -33.15 1.37 -12.65
CA ILE A 320 -32.71 2.39 -13.61
C ILE A 320 -32.73 1.79 -15.01
N PHE A 321 -33.38 2.48 -15.93
CA PHE A 321 -33.54 2.04 -17.32
C PHE A 321 -33.17 3.18 -18.28
N HIS A 322 -32.62 2.80 -19.42
CA HIS A 322 -32.49 3.67 -20.58
C HIS A 322 -33.87 3.95 -21.23
N ASP A 323 -33.95 4.96 -22.07
CA ASP A 323 -35.15 5.31 -22.80
C ASP A 323 -35.67 4.18 -23.70
N ASP A 324 -34.79 3.30 -24.15
CA ASP A 324 -35.13 2.11 -24.94
C ASP A 324 -35.69 0.95 -24.09
N GLY A 325 -35.77 1.10 -22.78
CA GLY A 325 -36.24 0.10 -21.82
C GLY A 325 -35.17 -0.89 -21.37
N SER A 326 -33.97 -0.83 -21.84
CA SER A 326 -32.86 -1.64 -21.32
C SER A 326 -32.42 -1.18 -19.93
N GLN A 327 -32.13 -2.14 -19.02
CA GLN A 327 -31.65 -1.81 -17.69
C GLN A 327 -30.28 -1.13 -17.76
N TYR A 328 -30.14 -0.01 -17.06
CA TYR A 328 -28.89 0.72 -16.98
C TYR A 328 -27.79 -0.10 -16.30
N ARG A 329 -26.59 -0.07 -16.87
CA ARG A 329 -25.40 -0.77 -16.38
C ARG A 329 -24.27 0.20 -16.09
N ARG A 330 -23.66 0.09 -14.90
CA ARG A 330 -22.39 0.75 -14.59
C ARG A 330 -21.24 -0.08 -15.12
N GLU A 331 -20.29 0.57 -15.74
CA GLU A 331 -19.04 -0.04 -16.22
C GLU A 331 -17.87 0.65 -15.53
N ASN A 332 -17.28 -0.04 -14.58
CA ASN A 332 -16.16 0.46 -13.81
C ASN A 332 -14.94 -0.40 -14.09
N GLN A 333 -13.81 0.23 -14.42
CA GLN A 333 -12.56 -0.48 -14.64
C GLN A 333 -11.36 0.36 -14.27
N ILE A 334 -10.29 -0.31 -13.89
CA ILE A 334 -8.99 0.29 -13.61
C ILE A 334 -7.92 -0.51 -14.34
N TRP A 335 -6.99 0.22 -14.91
CA TRP A 335 -5.78 -0.31 -15.50
C TRP A 335 -4.59 0.31 -14.76
N SER A 336 -3.65 -0.53 -14.31
CA SER A 336 -2.54 -0.07 -13.50
C SER A 336 -1.26 -0.85 -13.84
N PRO A 337 -0.27 -0.22 -14.45
CA PRO A 337 1.10 -0.69 -14.52
C PRO A 337 1.91 -0.17 -13.31
N VAL A 338 2.67 -1.06 -12.71
CA VAL A 338 3.66 -0.76 -11.66
C VAL A 338 5.05 -1.09 -12.18
N LEU A 339 6.00 -0.24 -11.87
CA LEU A 339 7.40 -0.43 -12.21
C LEU A 339 8.27 -0.03 -11.02
N ARG A 340 9.19 -0.92 -10.64
CA ARG A 340 10.16 -0.67 -9.59
C ARG A 340 11.56 -1.05 -10.04
N PHE A 341 12.52 -0.20 -9.72
CA PHE A 341 13.95 -0.47 -9.88
C PHE A 341 14.63 -0.40 -8.52
N THR A 342 15.50 -1.35 -8.27
CA THR A 342 16.32 -1.40 -7.06
C THR A 342 17.78 -1.48 -7.46
N TYR A 343 18.59 -0.54 -6.98
CA TYR A 343 19.98 -0.41 -7.32
C TYR A 343 20.86 -0.43 -6.06
N GLN A 344 21.71 -1.46 -5.95
CA GLN A 344 22.76 -1.53 -4.93
C GLN A 344 23.94 -0.70 -5.40
N VAL A 345 24.00 0.56 -4.97
CA VAL A 345 25.05 1.52 -5.37
C VAL A 345 26.39 1.09 -4.82
N THR A 346 26.42 0.75 -3.52
CA THR A 346 27.54 0.14 -2.79
C THR A 346 26.97 -0.90 -1.82
N PRO A 347 27.76 -1.77 -1.20
CA PRO A 347 27.24 -2.70 -0.19
C PRO A 347 26.42 -2.04 0.93
N ALA A 348 26.72 -0.78 1.25
CA ALA A 348 26.04 -0.01 2.28
C ALA A 348 24.90 0.89 1.74
N ASN A 349 24.79 1.10 0.43
CA ASN A 349 23.86 2.08 -0.13
C ASN A 349 22.93 1.45 -1.17
N LYS A 350 21.64 1.53 -0.94
CA LYS A 350 20.58 1.07 -1.82
C LYS A 350 19.70 2.24 -2.27
N LEU A 351 19.36 2.29 -3.54
CA LEU A 351 18.42 3.26 -4.13
C LEU A 351 17.26 2.49 -4.75
N SER A 352 16.04 2.85 -4.41
CA SER A 352 14.82 2.30 -5.01
C SER A 352 14.04 3.40 -5.71
N VAL A 353 13.51 3.09 -6.87
CA VAL A 353 12.60 3.97 -7.62
C VAL A 353 11.32 3.18 -7.88
N HIS A 354 10.18 3.72 -7.48
CA HIS A 354 8.87 3.12 -7.65
C HIS A 354 7.96 4.04 -8.45
N PHE A 355 7.22 3.47 -9.36
CA PHE A 355 6.23 4.17 -10.16
C PHE A 355 4.99 3.30 -10.32
N ASP A 356 3.85 3.81 -9.90
CA ASP A 356 2.52 3.21 -10.09
C ASP A 356 1.65 4.21 -10.83
N ARG A 357 1.30 3.91 -12.08
CA ARG A 357 0.34 4.70 -12.84
C ARG A 357 -1.01 4.00 -12.81
N GLN A 358 -2.05 4.76 -12.61
CA GLN A 358 -3.40 4.25 -12.62
C GLN A 358 -4.25 4.98 -13.65
N ALA A 359 -5.11 4.24 -14.31
CA ALA A 359 -6.10 4.79 -15.22
C ALA A 359 -7.46 4.20 -14.85
N LYS A 360 -8.31 5.03 -14.27
CA LYS A 360 -9.65 4.65 -13.83
C LYS A 360 -10.69 5.20 -14.78
N SER A 361 -11.56 4.32 -15.24
CA SER A 361 -12.79 4.68 -15.94
C SER A 361 -13.97 4.19 -15.12
N ARG A 362 -14.92 5.06 -14.90
CA ARG A 362 -16.15 4.74 -14.18
C ARG A 362 -17.33 5.26 -14.98
N GLY A 363 -18.24 4.37 -15.30
CA GLY A 363 -19.50 4.71 -15.98
C GLY A 363 -20.34 5.69 -15.19
N PRO A 364 -21.48 6.14 -15.75
CA PRO A 364 -22.33 7.13 -15.11
C PRO A 364 -22.66 6.75 -13.66
N LYS A 365 -22.52 7.71 -12.75
CA LYS A 365 -22.72 7.48 -11.32
C LYS A 365 -24.20 7.63 -10.99
N LEU A 366 -24.94 6.55 -11.13
CA LEU A 366 -26.34 6.45 -10.71
C LEU A 366 -26.46 5.46 -9.55
N THR A 367 -27.35 5.74 -8.63
CA THR A 367 -27.76 4.83 -7.55
C THR A 367 -29.26 5.00 -7.35
N ALA A 368 -29.99 3.90 -7.27
CA ALA A 368 -31.37 3.90 -6.81
C ALA A 368 -31.42 3.79 -5.27
N LYS A 369 -32.38 4.46 -4.67
CA LYS A 369 -32.75 4.27 -3.26
C LYS A 369 -34.22 3.94 -3.18
N PHE A 370 -34.55 3.03 -2.30
CA PHE A 370 -35.95 2.70 -2.03
C PHE A 370 -36.52 3.58 -0.88
N PRO A 371 -37.75 4.13 -0.94
CA PRO A 371 -38.59 4.24 -2.13
C PRO A 371 -37.91 5.07 -3.22
N LEU A 372 -38.17 4.77 -4.47
CA LEU A 372 -37.47 5.28 -5.65
C LEU A 372 -37.28 6.80 -5.62
N VAL A 373 -36.21 7.21 -5.00
CA VAL A 373 -35.63 8.54 -5.14
C VAL A 373 -34.35 8.35 -5.91
N LEU A 374 -34.37 8.68 -7.19
CA LEU A 374 -33.18 8.76 -7.98
C LEU A 374 -32.22 9.73 -7.27
N ASN A 375 -31.19 9.19 -6.63
CA ASN A 375 -30.25 10.00 -5.92
C ASN A 375 -28.98 10.09 -6.73
N SER A 376 -28.68 11.22 -7.08
CA SER A 376 -27.46 11.92 -7.03
C SER A 376 -26.78 12.24 -8.31
N ALA A 377 -25.90 12.07 -8.83
CA ALA A 377 -24.95 12.66 -9.75
C ALA A 377 -25.42 12.79 -11.19
N GLY A 378 -26.67 12.59 -11.41
CA GLY A 378 -27.42 12.69 -12.65
C GLY A 378 -28.77 12.02 -12.42
N ALA A 379 -29.76 12.41 -13.16
CA ALA A 379 -31.14 11.99 -12.95
C ALA A 379 -31.54 10.84 -13.86
N ASP A 380 -30.81 10.65 -14.93
CA ASP A 380 -31.07 9.64 -15.94
C ASP A 380 -29.75 9.09 -16.51
N PRO A 381 -29.74 7.90 -17.10
CA PRO A 381 -28.55 7.25 -17.63
C PRO A 381 -27.84 8.07 -18.72
N GLU A 382 -28.60 8.81 -19.53
CA GLU A 382 -28.12 9.55 -20.68
C GLU A 382 -27.33 10.80 -20.28
N THR A 383 -27.67 11.40 -19.13
CA THR A 383 -27.06 12.64 -18.67
C THR A 383 -26.22 12.52 -17.41
N ALA A 384 -26.17 11.35 -16.79
CA ALA A 384 -25.40 11.14 -15.58
C ALA A 384 -23.89 11.28 -15.82
N ARG A 385 -23.21 11.93 -14.88
CA ARG A 385 -21.76 12.16 -14.98
C ARG A 385 -20.94 10.88 -14.98
N THR A 386 -19.90 10.86 -15.77
CA THR A 386 -18.89 9.80 -15.79
C THR A 386 -17.59 10.27 -15.15
N TRP A 387 -16.78 9.32 -14.69
CA TRP A 387 -15.40 9.55 -14.34
C TRP A 387 -14.52 8.93 -15.42
N GLN A 388 -13.71 9.75 -16.06
CA GLN A 388 -12.82 9.30 -17.13
C GLN A 388 -11.37 9.62 -16.79
N ASP A 389 -10.48 8.71 -17.13
CA ASP A 389 -9.04 8.97 -17.14
C ASP A 389 -8.73 9.98 -18.27
N PRO A 390 -8.17 11.14 -17.94
CA PRO A 390 -7.85 12.16 -18.95
C PRO A 390 -6.55 11.88 -19.70
N GLY A 391 -5.92 10.70 -19.50
CA GLY A 391 -4.61 10.39 -20.05
C GLY A 391 -3.43 11.07 -19.32
N LEU A 392 -3.68 11.84 -18.28
CA LEU A 392 -2.65 12.46 -17.46
C LEU A 392 -2.05 11.46 -16.46
N PRO A 393 -0.80 11.63 -16.02
CA PRO A 393 -0.23 10.78 -14.99
C PRO A 393 -1.02 10.94 -13.69
N TYR A 394 -1.64 9.84 -13.28
CA TYR A 394 -2.37 9.62 -12.06
C TYR A 394 -1.73 8.43 -11.38
N GLY A 395 -1.33 8.58 -10.14
CA GLY A 395 -0.64 7.52 -9.42
C GLY A 395 0.48 8.05 -8.53
N ILE A 396 1.45 7.18 -8.27
CA ILE A 396 2.51 7.40 -7.29
C ILE A 396 3.86 7.30 -7.98
N GLY A 397 4.76 8.23 -7.63
CA GLY A 397 6.17 8.17 -7.99
C GLY A 397 7.01 8.36 -6.75
N GLN A 398 7.95 7.45 -6.48
CA GLN A 398 8.79 7.50 -5.28
C GLN A 398 10.25 7.22 -5.60
N VAL A 399 11.13 7.84 -4.84
CA VAL A 399 12.56 7.54 -4.78
C VAL A 399 12.94 7.40 -3.33
N LYS A 400 13.57 6.29 -2.96
CA LYS A 400 14.04 6.00 -1.60
C LYS A 400 15.51 5.61 -1.62
N TRP A 401 16.31 6.27 -0.81
CA TRP A 401 17.69 5.92 -0.55
C TRP A 401 17.83 5.39 0.88
N THR A 402 18.56 4.29 1.00
CA THR A 402 18.84 3.64 2.28
C THR A 402 20.34 3.44 2.41
N SER A 403 20.92 3.77 3.54
CA SER A 403 22.35 3.61 3.82
C SER A 403 22.60 3.00 5.18
N THR A 404 23.20 1.81 5.21
CA THR A 404 23.75 1.19 6.44
C THR A 404 25.14 1.78 6.70
N VAL A 405 25.19 2.91 7.40
CA VAL A 405 26.45 3.61 7.69
C VAL A 405 27.37 2.76 8.58
N SER A 406 26.77 2.01 9.50
CA SER A 406 27.45 1.02 10.34
C SER A 406 26.45 -0.04 10.79
N SER A 407 26.93 -1.10 11.49
CA SER A 407 26.04 -2.10 12.08
C SER A 407 25.01 -1.54 13.09
N ARG A 408 25.13 -0.28 13.49
CA ARG A 408 24.26 0.38 14.44
C ARG A 408 23.52 1.60 13.90
N VAL A 409 23.94 2.12 12.74
CA VAL A 409 23.42 3.37 12.19
C VAL A 409 22.86 3.12 10.81
N LEU A 410 21.58 3.35 10.67
CA LEU A 410 20.86 3.36 9.40
C LEU A 410 20.40 4.78 9.08
N VAL A 411 20.58 5.20 7.84
CA VAL A 411 20.11 6.48 7.32
C VAL A 411 19.17 6.21 6.15
N GLU A 412 18.04 6.85 6.16
CA GLU A 412 17.05 6.78 5.09
C GLU A 412 16.67 8.17 4.63
N ALA A 413 16.40 8.30 3.35
CA ALA A 413 15.81 9.50 2.77
C ALA A 413 14.92 9.12 1.60
N GLY A 414 13.81 9.82 1.47
CA GLY A 414 12.82 9.53 0.45
C GLY A 414 12.14 10.78 -0.11
N TYR A 415 11.64 10.63 -1.31
CA TYR A 415 10.71 11.56 -1.93
C TYR A 415 9.56 10.78 -2.52
N SER A 416 8.35 11.23 -2.23
CA SER A 416 7.12 10.67 -2.78
C SER A 416 6.28 11.77 -3.42
N MET A 417 5.73 11.47 -4.59
CA MET A 417 4.70 12.25 -5.24
C MET A 417 3.48 11.37 -5.44
N SER A 418 2.37 11.74 -4.84
CA SER A 418 1.07 11.14 -5.10
C SER A 418 0.19 12.15 -5.82
N ARG A 419 -0.33 11.76 -6.99
CA ARG A 419 -1.24 12.57 -7.77
C ARG A 419 -2.50 11.81 -8.07
N THR A 420 -3.63 12.36 -7.66
CA THR A 420 -4.94 11.87 -8.01
C THR A 420 -5.59 12.81 -9.00
N TYR A 421 -6.28 12.26 -9.98
CA TYR A 421 -7.03 13.04 -10.94
C TYR A 421 -8.45 12.50 -11.05
N VAL A 422 -9.40 13.29 -10.63
CA VAL A 422 -10.83 12.98 -10.75
C VAL A 422 -11.46 14.02 -11.67
N ARG A 423 -11.94 13.58 -12.80
CA ARG A 423 -12.71 14.43 -13.70
C ARG A 423 -14.10 13.84 -13.87
N TYR A 424 -15.07 14.59 -13.41
CA TYR A 424 -16.46 14.32 -13.67
C TYR A 424 -16.85 14.98 -14.99
N MET A 425 -17.28 14.19 -15.95
CA MET A 425 -17.71 14.68 -17.26
C MET A 425 -19.13 14.21 -17.53
N PRO A 426 -19.94 15.03 -18.23
CA PRO A 426 -21.16 14.50 -18.83
C PRO A 426 -20.82 13.38 -19.82
N PRO A 427 -21.75 12.47 -20.11
CA PRO A 427 -21.59 11.48 -21.14
C PRO A 427 -21.20 12.17 -22.47
N PHE A 428 -20.43 11.45 -23.30
CA PHE A 428 -20.03 11.90 -24.64
C PHE A 428 -19.11 13.13 -24.74
N GLY A 429 -18.48 13.54 -23.63
CA GLY A 429 -17.53 14.65 -23.63
C GLY A 429 -18.16 16.04 -23.81
N VAL A 430 -19.48 16.13 -23.81
CA VAL A 430 -20.19 17.39 -23.94
C VAL A 430 -20.23 18.11 -22.58
N ARG A 431 -19.69 19.30 -22.53
CA ARG A 431 -19.68 20.13 -21.30
C ARG A 431 -20.79 21.17 -21.40
N ALA A 432 -21.61 21.28 -20.37
CA ALA A 432 -22.59 22.34 -20.29
C ALA A 432 -21.97 23.75 -20.43
N GLY A 433 -20.69 23.91 -20.00
CA GLY A 433 -19.95 25.15 -20.16
C GLY A 433 -19.47 25.47 -21.58
N ASP A 434 -19.43 24.47 -22.46
CA ASP A 434 -19.05 24.61 -23.86
C ASP A 434 -20.28 24.85 -24.76
N MET A 435 -21.49 24.79 -24.20
CA MET A 435 -22.75 25.01 -24.89
C MET A 435 -23.19 26.44 -24.78
N GLU A 436 -23.93 26.89 -25.77
CA GLU A 436 -24.62 28.19 -25.68
C GLU A 436 -25.58 28.18 -24.49
N ARG A 437 -25.35 29.07 -23.54
CA ARG A 437 -26.10 29.12 -22.29
C ARG A 437 -27.59 29.47 -22.59
N TYR A 438 -28.47 28.69 -22.03
CA TYR A 438 -29.92 28.73 -22.24
C TYR A 438 -30.41 28.19 -23.60
N SER A 439 -29.54 27.49 -24.38
CA SER A 439 -30.01 26.70 -25.51
C SER A 439 -30.73 25.42 -25.03
N ASP A 440 -31.50 24.80 -25.94
CA ASP A 440 -32.17 23.53 -25.63
C ASP A 440 -31.18 22.44 -25.24
N ASP A 441 -30.01 22.41 -25.89
CA ASP A 441 -28.95 21.46 -25.56
C ASP A 441 -28.32 21.75 -24.19
N TRP A 442 -28.16 23.01 -23.82
CA TRP A 442 -27.72 23.38 -22.50
C TRP A 442 -28.71 22.92 -21.41
N TYR A 443 -30.01 23.12 -21.62
CA TYR A 443 -31.04 22.67 -20.69
C TYR A 443 -31.11 21.14 -20.55
N LYS A 444 -30.81 20.38 -21.59
CA LYS A 444 -30.75 18.91 -21.51
C LYS A 444 -29.58 18.41 -20.65
N HIS A 445 -28.46 19.14 -20.61
CA HIS A 445 -27.22 18.70 -19.97
C HIS A 445 -26.97 19.37 -18.61
N VAL A 446 -27.62 20.49 -18.32
CA VAL A 446 -27.54 21.14 -17.00
C VAL A 446 -28.43 20.43 -16.01
N ARG A 447 -27.89 20.24 -14.80
CA ARG A 447 -28.69 19.68 -13.70
C ARG A 447 -29.97 20.49 -13.48
N SER A 448 -31.07 19.83 -13.64
CA SER A 448 -32.40 20.36 -13.39
C SER A 448 -33.14 19.48 -12.40
N ARG A 449 -34.04 20.05 -11.62
CA ARG A 449 -34.89 19.33 -10.68
C ARG A 449 -36.31 19.83 -10.80
N ASP A 450 -37.21 18.94 -11.03
CA ASP A 450 -38.65 19.21 -10.88
C ASP A 450 -38.95 19.35 -9.39
N LEU A 451 -39.59 20.46 -9.01
CA LEU A 451 -39.82 20.76 -7.60
C LEU A 451 -41.04 19.99 -7.05
N ASP A 452 -41.99 19.61 -7.90
CA ASP A 452 -43.20 18.92 -7.50
C ASP A 452 -42.94 17.41 -7.36
N THR A 453 -42.28 16.82 -8.33
CA THR A 453 -42.00 15.37 -8.35
C THR A 453 -40.68 15.02 -7.69
N GLY A 454 -39.77 15.99 -7.53
CA GLY A 454 -38.41 15.77 -7.06
C GLY A 454 -37.48 15.12 -8.09
N GLN A 455 -37.98 14.82 -9.28
CA GLN A 455 -37.22 14.22 -10.36
C GLN A 455 -36.05 15.13 -10.78
N GLN A 456 -34.93 14.53 -11.06
CA GLN A 456 -33.72 15.24 -11.48
C GLN A 456 -33.25 14.70 -12.83
N TRP A 457 -32.72 15.57 -13.67
CA TRP A 457 -32.06 15.25 -14.93
C TRP A 457 -30.87 16.19 -15.16
N GLY A 458 -30.02 15.81 -16.11
CA GLY A 458 -28.80 16.52 -16.43
C GLY A 458 -27.62 16.21 -15.52
N ALA A 459 -26.43 16.49 -15.97
CA ALA A 459 -25.19 16.26 -15.23
C ALA A 459 -25.07 17.21 -14.02
N THR A 460 -24.78 16.67 -12.86
CA THR A 460 -24.73 17.47 -11.62
C THR A 460 -23.57 18.43 -11.55
N THR A 461 -22.43 18.11 -12.12
CA THR A 461 -21.26 18.98 -12.13
C THR A 461 -20.26 18.52 -13.20
N ASP A 462 -19.72 19.44 -13.96
CA ASP A 462 -18.41 19.29 -14.57
C ASP A 462 -17.41 19.71 -13.47
N GLY A 463 -16.75 18.73 -12.87
CA GLY A 463 -15.85 18.94 -11.75
C GLY A 463 -14.50 18.32 -12.01
N ARG A 464 -13.45 19.06 -11.68
CA ARG A 464 -12.07 18.58 -11.73
C ARG A 464 -11.47 18.67 -10.32
N LEU A 465 -11.00 17.53 -9.83
CA LEU A 465 -10.20 17.43 -8.61
C LEU A 465 -8.82 16.90 -9.01
N GLU A 466 -7.79 17.61 -8.61
CA GLU A 466 -6.42 17.24 -8.97
C GLU A 466 -5.48 17.50 -7.77
N PRO A 467 -5.69 16.80 -6.65
CA PRO A 467 -4.75 16.89 -5.54
C PRO A 467 -3.40 16.28 -5.94
N ILE A 468 -2.34 16.98 -5.60
CA ILE A 468 -0.97 16.54 -5.74
C ILE A 468 -0.32 16.69 -4.37
N ARG A 469 0.24 15.60 -3.84
CA ARG A 469 1.03 15.61 -2.62
C ARG A 469 2.50 15.40 -2.98
N HIS A 470 3.35 16.21 -2.42
CA HIS A 470 4.80 16.03 -2.42
C HIS A 470 5.23 15.79 -0.98
N LEU A 471 5.92 14.70 -0.74
CA LEU A 471 6.49 14.34 0.55
C LEU A 471 8.01 14.23 0.39
N VAL A 472 8.73 14.86 1.29
CA VAL A 472 10.17 14.63 1.51
C VAL A 472 10.31 14.05 2.89
N ASP A 473 11.09 13.01 3.00
CA ASP A 473 11.19 12.22 4.19
C ASP A 473 12.65 11.85 4.47
N GLY A 474 13.03 11.72 5.74
CA GLY A 474 14.37 11.31 6.13
C GLY A 474 14.43 10.88 7.59
N ALA A 475 15.24 9.85 7.88
CA ALA A 475 15.42 9.33 9.22
C ALA A 475 16.82 8.82 9.48
N VAL A 476 17.20 8.85 10.74
CA VAL A 476 18.41 8.19 11.26
C VAL A 476 17.96 7.26 12.39
N SER A 477 18.25 5.97 12.23
CA SER A 477 18.02 4.97 13.27
C SER A 477 19.36 4.57 13.89
N TYR A 478 19.37 4.51 15.25
CA TYR A 478 20.51 4.05 16.02
C TYR A 478 20.09 2.88 16.90
N VAL A 479 20.71 1.72 16.67
CA VAL A 479 20.42 0.47 17.38
C VAL A 479 21.54 0.15 18.37
N THR A 480 21.17 -0.12 19.62
CA THR A 480 22.13 -0.54 20.65
C THR A 480 21.45 -1.52 21.60
N GLY A 481 21.92 -2.77 21.60
CA GLY A 481 21.29 -3.85 22.37
C GLY A 481 19.82 -4.02 22.01
N SER A 482 18.95 -3.99 23.00
CA SER A 482 17.49 -4.06 22.83
C SER A 482 16.81 -2.71 22.55
N HIS A 483 17.58 -1.63 22.40
CA HIS A 483 17.04 -0.29 22.19
C HIS A 483 17.24 0.17 20.74
N ASN A 484 16.17 0.66 20.13
CA ASN A 484 16.18 1.32 18.83
C ASN A 484 15.72 2.77 19.00
N PHE A 485 16.60 3.71 18.70
CA PHE A 485 16.34 5.14 18.70
C PHE A 485 16.21 5.61 17.26
N LYS A 486 15.09 6.19 16.91
CA LYS A 486 14.84 6.72 15.59
C LYS A 486 14.51 8.21 15.70
N VAL A 487 15.18 9.01 14.89
CA VAL A 487 14.94 10.44 14.71
C VAL A 487 14.74 10.71 13.23
N GLY A 488 13.64 11.38 12.93
CA GLY A 488 13.27 11.68 11.57
C GLY A 488 12.37 12.91 11.48
#